data_5fd78687a85d8746bd1b7bc3d733d952
#
_entry.id   5fd78687a85d8746bd1b7bc3d733d952
#
_cell.length_a   1.000
_cell.length_b   1.000
_cell.length_c   1.000
_cell.angle_alpha   90.00
_cell.angle_beta   90.00
_cell.angle_gamma   90.00
#
_symmetry.space_group_name_H-M   'P 1'
#
loop_
_entity.id
_entity.type
_entity.pdbx_description
1 polymer ?
#
loop_
_entity_poly.entity_id
_entity_poly.type
_entity_poly.pdbx_seq_one_letter_code
_entity_poly.pdbx_strand_id
1 'polypeptide(L)'
;IFKFSDTYSFQFFNEAKVQGVPLTIEDYCNILGHLTGESQDFLRSMVIEDMVMNVKGPISTDNSHHLQMSLGITSDSGEIVDTPPEFNLNKKDKEKMLDKMKIYVGHFYGKNQRVLGAITKAMGAFQKMKYDTVIDGANVGFFMRGTLSGKKICFQQLFRMGRQISSNGRRPLIILHQHHVDSATTEEKALIKANKIPMFIVPKGGDDDWFWLYAALSNSKSLLVTNDEMRNHFHYMNFDSNFIDWKTTHVVRYNMDSDKNFTMDMPDPVLKDMVLDRSARTVKYYDGNWNQFIF
;
A
#
# COMPACT_ATOMS: atom_id res chain seq x y z
N ILE A 1 26.73 -23.85 -21.45
CA ILE A 1 25.76 -24.27 -20.40
C ILE A 1 26.61 -24.86 -19.27
N PHE A 2 26.89 -24.09 -18.25
CA PHE A 2 27.60 -24.59 -17.06
C PHE A 2 26.58 -25.40 -16.25
N LYS A 3 26.80 -26.71 -16.09
CA LYS A 3 26.13 -27.50 -15.07
C LYS A 3 26.71 -27.06 -13.71
N PHE A 4 25.99 -26.20 -13.02
CA PHE A 4 26.31 -25.94 -11.63
C PHE A 4 26.06 -27.23 -10.83
N SER A 5 27.01 -27.66 -10.03
CA SER A 5 26.78 -28.72 -9.04
C SER A 5 26.00 -28.13 -7.87
N ASP A 6 25.27 -28.97 -7.14
CA ASP A 6 24.44 -28.62 -5.98
C ASP A 6 25.16 -27.70 -4.97
N THR A 7 26.44 -27.90 -4.79
CA THR A 7 27.30 -27.12 -3.89
C THR A 7 27.49 -25.67 -4.39
N TYR A 8 27.61 -25.46 -5.71
CA TYR A 8 27.82 -24.12 -6.25
C TYR A 8 26.54 -23.26 -6.22
N SER A 9 25.37 -23.86 -6.41
CA SER A 9 24.10 -23.13 -6.34
C SER A 9 23.84 -22.56 -4.96
N PHE A 10 24.15 -23.33 -3.91
CA PHE A 10 24.02 -22.82 -2.54
C PHE A 10 25.12 -21.84 -2.16
N GLN A 11 26.33 -21.98 -2.67
CA GLN A 11 27.39 -20.99 -2.50
C GLN A 11 27.00 -19.65 -3.14
N PHE A 12 26.46 -19.67 -4.37
CA PHE A 12 25.95 -18.47 -5.03
C PHE A 12 24.86 -17.79 -4.19
N PHE A 13 23.90 -18.56 -3.67
CA PHE A 13 22.87 -18.04 -2.76
C PHE A 13 23.48 -17.31 -1.56
N ASN A 14 24.44 -17.95 -0.87
CA ASN A 14 25.10 -17.37 0.30
C ASN A 14 25.91 -16.10 -0.06
N GLU A 15 26.64 -16.12 -1.16
CA GLU A 15 27.40 -14.95 -1.61
C GLU A 15 26.49 -13.77 -1.94
N ALA A 16 25.38 -14.01 -2.65
CA ALA A 16 24.39 -12.98 -2.95
C ALA A 16 23.82 -12.36 -1.66
N LYS A 17 23.52 -13.19 -0.64
CA LYS A 17 23.03 -12.73 0.66
C LYS A 17 24.09 -11.92 1.42
N VAL A 18 25.33 -12.36 1.47
CA VAL A 18 26.43 -11.64 2.13
C VAL A 18 26.70 -10.30 1.47
N GLN A 19 26.61 -10.24 0.14
CA GLN A 19 26.84 -9.01 -0.64
C GLN A 19 25.61 -8.10 -0.72
N GLY A 20 24.45 -8.53 -0.20
CA GLY A 20 23.20 -7.77 -0.26
C GLY A 20 22.63 -7.65 -1.68
N VAL A 21 22.96 -8.61 -2.57
CA VAL A 21 22.43 -8.64 -3.94
C VAL A 21 21.00 -9.20 -3.89
N PRO A 22 19.99 -8.46 -4.38
CA PRO A 22 18.62 -8.97 -4.44
C PRO A 22 18.52 -10.10 -5.47
N LEU A 23 17.94 -11.21 -5.06
CA LEU A 23 17.64 -12.33 -5.95
C LEU A 23 16.24 -12.18 -6.55
N THR A 24 16.11 -12.52 -7.83
CA THR A 24 14.82 -12.59 -8.53
C THR A 24 14.15 -13.94 -8.30
N ILE A 25 12.86 -14.07 -8.61
CA ILE A 25 12.15 -15.37 -8.58
C ILE A 25 12.84 -16.40 -9.48
N GLU A 26 13.37 -15.99 -10.62
CA GLU A 26 14.09 -16.85 -11.54
C GLU A 26 15.41 -17.38 -10.94
N ASP A 27 16.14 -16.52 -10.20
CA ASP A 27 17.34 -16.94 -9.47
C ASP A 27 17.00 -18.01 -8.42
N TYR A 28 15.92 -17.80 -7.65
CA TYR A 28 15.45 -18.80 -6.68
C TYR A 28 15.05 -20.12 -7.34
N CYS A 29 14.33 -20.08 -8.47
CA CYS A 29 13.97 -21.28 -9.23
C CYS A 29 15.21 -22.05 -9.68
N ASN A 30 16.20 -21.35 -10.21
CA ASN A 30 17.45 -21.97 -10.66
C ASN A 30 18.21 -22.61 -9.48
N ILE A 31 18.31 -21.95 -8.33
CA ILE A 31 18.94 -22.49 -7.13
C ILE A 31 18.20 -23.74 -6.65
N LEU A 32 16.87 -23.67 -6.53
CA LEU A 32 16.03 -24.78 -6.04
C LEU A 32 16.08 -26.00 -6.98
N GLY A 33 16.14 -25.79 -8.30
CA GLY A 33 16.27 -26.86 -9.29
C GLY A 33 17.54 -27.69 -9.19
N HIS A 34 18.57 -27.17 -8.51
CA HIS A 34 19.82 -27.87 -8.22
C HIS A 34 19.87 -28.50 -6.83
N LEU A 35 18.90 -28.20 -5.95
CA LEU A 35 18.83 -28.75 -4.60
C LEU A 35 17.83 -29.92 -4.54
N THR A 36 18.10 -31.02 -5.20
CA THR A 36 17.13 -32.12 -5.44
C THR A 36 17.29 -33.33 -4.52
N GLY A 37 18.35 -33.44 -3.73
CA GLY A 37 18.60 -34.59 -2.84
C GLY A 37 17.96 -34.46 -1.46
N GLU A 38 17.53 -35.59 -0.87
CA GLU A 38 16.98 -35.60 0.52
C GLU A 38 17.96 -34.99 1.55
N SER A 39 19.25 -35.16 1.34
CA SER A 39 20.29 -34.54 2.19
C SER A 39 20.31 -33.00 2.10
N GLN A 40 19.60 -32.41 1.18
CA GLN A 40 19.55 -30.96 0.90
C GLN A 40 18.26 -30.31 1.38
N ASP A 41 17.34 -31.04 1.97
CA ASP A 41 16.04 -30.53 2.44
C ASP A 41 16.18 -29.30 3.34
N PHE A 42 17.18 -29.28 4.20
CA PHE A 42 17.46 -28.12 5.06
C PHE A 42 17.85 -26.89 4.23
N LEU A 43 18.71 -27.06 3.22
CA LEU A 43 19.13 -25.97 2.33
C LEU A 43 17.99 -25.48 1.47
N ARG A 44 17.16 -26.39 0.95
CA ARG A 44 15.91 -26.04 0.21
C ARG A 44 14.99 -25.19 1.07
N SER A 45 14.74 -25.61 2.31
CA SER A 45 13.90 -24.86 3.25
C SER A 45 14.42 -23.45 3.49
N MET A 46 15.73 -23.27 3.67
CA MET A 46 16.34 -21.94 3.83
C MET A 46 16.13 -21.05 2.58
N VAL A 47 16.33 -21.62 1.39
CA VAL A 47 16.15 -20.87 0.13
C VAL A 47 14.68 -20.50 -0.08
N ILE A 48 13.75 -21.41 0.23
CA ILE A 48 12.30 -21.18 0.12
C ILE A 48 11.87 -20.09 1.12
N GLU A 49 12.32 -20.15 2.36
CA GLU A 49 12.00 -19.13 3.36
C GLU A 49 12.49 -17.74 2.92
N ASP A 50 13.70 -17.67 2.40
CA ASP A 50 14.26 -16.41 1.90
C ASP A 50 13.50 -15.89 0.67
N MET A 51 13.11 -16.78 -0.25
CA MET A 51 12.29 -16.44 -1.41
C MET A 51 10.95 -15.82 -0.97
N VAL A 52 10.24 -16.45 -0.06
CA VAL A 52 8.95 -15.95 0.45
C VAL A 52 9.08 -14.59 1.12
N MET A 53 10.21 -14.33 1.77
CA MET A 53 10.46 -13.05 2.42
C MET A 53 10.79 -11.92 1.44
N ASN A 54 11.43 -12.23 0.31
CA ASN A 54 12.00 -11.21 -0.57
C ASN A 54 11.26 -11.05 -1.91
N VAL A 55 10.58 -12.10 -2.41
CA VAL A 55 9.74 -12.01 -3.61
C VAL A 55 8.37 -11.49 -3.22
N LYS A 56 7.97 -10.34 -3.78
CA LYS A 56 6.74 -9.64 -3.45
C LYS A 56 5.78 -9.55 -4.64
N GLY A 57 4.50 -9.60 -4.33
CA GLY A 57 3.43 -9.53 -5.32
C GLY A 57 3.20 -10.83 -6.09
N PRO A 58 2.32 -10.79 -7.10
CA PRO A 58 2.01 -11.93 -7.93
C PRO A 58 3.21 -12.34 -8.78
N ILE A 59 3.40 -13.63 -8.96
CA ILE A 59 4.39 -14.16 -9.90
C ILE A 59 3.74 -14.39 -11.28
N SER A 60 4.53 -14.31 -12.35
CA SER A 60 4.02 -14.62 -13.68
C SER A 60 3.72 -16.12 -13.82
N THR A 61 2.84 -16.49 -14.76
CA THR A 61 2.53 -17.89 -15.06
C THR A 61 3.78 -18.68 -15.47
N ASP A 62 4.70 -18.04 -16.20
CA ASP A 62 5.97 -18.68 -16.59
C ASP A 62 6.85 -18.96 -15.36
N ASN A 63 6.96 -18.00 -14.44
CA ASN A 63 7.70 -18.19 -13.19
C ASN A 63 7.02 -19.20 -12.26
N SER A 64 5.68 -19.27 -12.24
CA SER A 64 4.92 -20.30 -11.52
C SER A 64 5.28 -21.68 -12.04
N HIS A 65 5.25 -21.87 -13.37
CA HIS A 65 5.62 -23.14 -13.99
C HIS A 65 7.09 -23.50 -13.70
N HIS A 66 8.01 -22.52 -13.83
CA HIS A 66 9.42 -22.75 -13.52
C HIS A 66 9.64 -23.14 -12.05
N LEU A 67 8.93 -22.50 -11.13
CA LEU A 67 8.99 -22.82 -9.69
C LEU A 67 8.49 -24.26 -9.43
N GLN A 68 7.37 -24.66 -10.02
CA GLN A 68 6.84 -26.02 -9.91
C GLN A 68 7.85 -27.07 -10.41
N MET A 69 8.42 -26.83 -11.59
CA MET A 69 9.45 -27.71 -12.16
C MET A 69 10.70 -27.82 -11.28
N SER A 70 11.16 -26.69 -10.74
CA SER A 70 12.34 -26.63 -9.86
C SER A 70 12.13 -27.36 -8.52
N LEU A 71 10.88 -27.45 -8.09
CA LEU A 71 10.49 -28.16 -6.87
C LEU A 71 10.13 -29.64 -7.13
N GLY A 72 10.13 -30.09 -8.38
CA GLY A 72 9.74 -31.45 -8.75
C GLY A 72 8.23 -31.69 -8.62
N ILE A 73 7.42 -30.62 -8.64
CA ILE A 73 5.97 -30.70 -8.54
C ILE A 73 5.41 -30.98 -9.95
N THR A 74 4.74 -32.11 -10.14
CA THR A 74 4.04 -32.41 -11.38
C THR A 74 2.74 -31.62 -11.47
N SER A 75 2.40 -31.13 -12.64
CA SER A 75 1.34 -30.15 -12.94
C SER A 75 -0.09 -30.51 -12.51
N ASP A 76 -0.33 -31.69 -11.97
CA ASP A 76 -1.66 -32.13 -11.52
C ASP A 76 -1.97 -31.84 -10.03
N SER A 77 -1.03 -31.25 -9.29
CA SER A 77 -1.19 -30.98 -7.85
C SER A 77 -1.45 -29.51 -7.50
N GLY A 78 -1.78 -28.68 -8.48
CA GLY A 78 -2.22 -27.31 -8.25
C GLY A 78 -3.61 -27.31 -7.60
N GLU A 79 -3.68 -27.64 -6.32
CA GLU A 79 -4.89 -27.48 -5.52
C GLU A 79 -5.22 -26.00 -5.45
N ILE A 80 -6.38 -25.58 -6.00
CA ILE A 80 -6.90 -24.22 -5.80
C ILE A 80 -7.14 -24.05 -4.32
N VAL A 81 -6.39 -23.18 -3.71
CA VAL A 81 -6.38 -23.01 -2.25
C VAL A 81 -7.24 -21.83 -1.85
N ASP A 82 -7.75 -21.90 -0.64
CA ASP A 82 -8.44 -20.78 -0.04
C ASP A 82 -7.59 -19.52 -0.08
N THR A 83 -8.20 -18.43 -0.52
CA THR A 83 -7.59 -17.09 -0.52
C THR A 83 -7.04 -16.77 0.88
N PRO A 84 -5.80 -16.30 1.01
CA PRO A 84 -5.30 -15.81 2.28
C PRO A 84 -6.19 -14.72 2.88
N PRO A 85 -6.16 -14.53 4.20
CA PRO A 85 -6.96 -13.50 4.85
C PRO A 85 -6.59 -12.10 4.35
N GLU A 86 -7.57 -11.20 4.41
CA GLU A 86 -7.33 -9.78 4.11
C GLU A 86 -6.17 -9.23 4.94
N PHE A 87 -5.36 -8.38 4.31
CA PHE A 87 -4.29 -7.69 5.02
C PHE A 87 -4.88 -6.82 6.14
N ASN A 88 -4.36 -6.99 7.32
CA ASN A 88 -4.74 -6.18 8.47
C ASN A 88 -3.47 -5.69 9.17
N LEU A 89 -3.26 -4.40 9.07
CA LEU A 89 -2.16 -3.75 9.79
C LEU A 89 -2.38 -3.95 11.30
N ASN A 90 -1.53 -4.76 11.91
CA ASN A 90 -1.66 -5.05 13.34
C ASN A 90 -1.47 -3.77 14.19
N LYS A 91 -2.01 -3.79 15.40
CA LYS A 91 -2.02 -2.62 16.28
C LYS A 91 -0.62 -2.07 16.57
N LYS A 92 0.37 -2.93 16.78
CA LYS A 92 1.74 -2.55 17.11
C LYS A 92 2.42 -1.84 15.95
N ASP A 93 2.30 -2.37 14.72
CA ASP A 93 2.91 -1.76 13.54
C ASP A 93 2.20 -0.46 13.17
N LYS A 94 0.87 -0.41 13.30
CA LYS A 94 0.11 0.83 13.14
C LYS A 94 0.59 1.92 14.11
N GLU A 95 0.72 1.61 15.40
CA GLU A 95 1.20 2.55 16.42
C GLU A 95 2.63 3.01 16.09
N LYS A 96 3.51 2.10 15.68
CA LYS A 96 4.88 2.43 15.24
C LYS A 96 4.88 3.39 14.04
N MET A 97 4.03 3.19 13.05
CA MET A 97 3.91 4.08 11.90
C MET A 97 3.38 5.46 12.30
N LEU A 98 2.33 5.51 13.12
CA LEU A 98 1.76 6.77 13.61
C LEU A 98 2.76 7.54 14.48
N ASP A 99 3.59 6.86 15.28
CA ASP A 99 4.62 7.50 16.09
C ASP A 99 5.77 8.04 15.24
N LYS A 100 6.20 7.32 14.20
CA LYS A 100 7.16 7.84 13.21
C LYS A 100 6.64 9.14 12.58
N MET A 101 5.36 9.17 12.19
CA MET A 101 4.74 10.38 11.66
C MET A 101 4.73 11.53 12.67
N LYS A 102 4.41 11.28 13.93
CA LYS A 102 4.44 12.31 14.99
C LYS A 102 5.85 12.86 15.20
N ILE A 103 6.87 11.99 15.21
CA ILE A 103 8.28 12.38 15.34
C ILE A 103 8.67 13.27 14.15
N TYR A 104 8.35 12.87 12.92
CA TYR A 104 8.64 13.64 11.72
C TYR A 104 7.96 15.03 11.77
N VAL A 105 6.67 15.05 12.05
CA VAL A 105 5.89 16.29 12.19
C VAL A 105 6.47 17.17 13.30
N GLY A 106 6.84 16.58 14.44
CA GLY A 106 7.48 17.28 15.54
C GLY A 106 8.83 17.89 15.15
N HIS A 107 9.63 17.17 14.37
CA HIS A 107 10.91 17.66 13.86
C HIS A 107 10.73 18.82 12.86
N PHE A 108 9.82 18.65 11.90
CA PHE A 108 9.60 19.62 10.82
C PHE A 108 8.94 20.91 11.33
N TYR A 109 7.94 20.79 12.22
CA TYR A 109 7.17 21.92 12.73
C TYR A 109 7.53 22.36 14.15
N GLY A 110 8.50 21.69 14.78
CA GLY A 110 8.83 21.90 16.20
C GLY A 110 9.19 23.34 16.59
N LYS A 111 9.69 24.13 15.64
CA LYS A 111 9.94 25.58 15.84
C LYS A 111 8.65 26.41 15.82
N ASN A 112 7.53 25.89 15.31
CA ASN A 112 6.24 26.57 15.24
C ASN A 112 5.23 25.88 16.16
N GLN A 113 5.24 26.25 17.44
CA GLN A 113 4.38 25.68 18.48
C GLN A 113 2.88 25.77 18.17
N ARG A 114 2.46 26.80 17.42
CA ARG A 114 1.06 26.97 17.03
C ARG A 114 0.64 25.91 16.03
N VAL A 115 1.49 25.65 15.03
CA VAL A 115 1.23 24.61 14.01
C VAL A 115 1.29 23.22 14.65
N LEU A 116 2.30 22.96 15.47
CA LEU A 116 2.42 21.69 16.19
C LEU A 116 1.20 21.41 17.09
N GLY A 117 0.71 22.41 17.83
CA GLY A 117 -0.49 22.29 18.65
C GLY A 117 -1.75 22.01 17.82
N ALA A 118 -1.89 22.65 16.64
CA ALA A 118 -3.00 22.40 15.72
C ALA A 118 -2.96 20.98 15.16
N ILE A 119 -1.77 20.48 14.78
CA ILE A 119 -1.57 19.11 14.29
C ILE A 119 -1.91 18.09 15.38
N THR A 120 -1.40 18.26 16.59
CA THR A 120 -1.68 17.36 17.72
C THR A 120 -3.18 17.29 18.02
N LYS A 121 -3.87 18.45 18.00
CA LYS A 121 -5.31 18.52 18.17
C LYS A 121 -6.07 17.78 17.05
N ALA A 122 -5.62 17.95 15.81
CA ALA A 122 -6.20 17.27 14.65
C ALA A 122 -6.06 15.76 14.74
N MET A 123 -4.87 15.28 15.09
CA MET A 123 -4.60 13.86 15.29
C MET A 123 -5.54 13.24 16.34
N GLY A 124 -5.79 13.94 17.45
CA GLY A 124 -6.77 13.50 18.44
C GLY A 124 -8.22 13.56 17.95
N ALA A 125 -8.55 14.45 17.01
CA ALA A 125 -9.89 14.55 16.45
C ALA A 125 -10.21 13.38 15.52
N PHE A 126 -9.28 12.91 14.69
CA PHE A 126 -9.49 11.80 13.76
C PHE A 126 -9.92 10.51 14.47
N GLN A 127 -9.39 10.25 15.67
CA GLN A 127 -9.77 9.09 16.48
C GLN A 127 -11.24 9.10 16.92
N LYS A 128 -11.87 10.26 16.96
CA LYS A 128 -13.26 10.46 17.38
C LYS A 128 -14.25 10.57 16.21
N MET A 129 -13.74 10.79 15.00
CA MET A 129 -14.56 10.95 13.80
C MET A 129 -14.97 9.60 13.23
N LYS A 130 -16.19 9.51 12.70
CA LYS A 130 -16.73 8.31 12.07
C LYS A 130 -16.55 8.38 10.55
N TYR A 131 -15.44 7.84 10.06
CA TYR A 131 -15.16 7.69 8.63
C TYR A 131 -14.51 6.32 8.38
N ASP A 132 -14.53 5.88 7.13
CA ASP A 132 -13.83 4.68 6.65
C ASP A 132 -13.21 4.89 5.26
N THR A 133 -13.24 6.12 4.75
CA THR A 133 -12.59 6.49 3.50
C THR A 133 -12.12 7.94 3.60
N VAL A 134 -10.81 8.12 3.46
CA VAL A 134 -10.19 9.45 3.45
C VAL A 134 -9.99 9.87 2.00
N ILE A 135 -10.30 11.13 1.68
CA ILE A 135 -10.10 11.71 0.36
C ILE A 135 -9.01 12.78 0.46
N ASP A 136 -7.97 12.62 -0.31
CA ASP A 136 -6.98 13.65 -0.59
C ASP A 136 -7.66 14.76 -1.42
N GLY A 137 -8.05 15.82 -0.74
CA GLY A 137 -8.88 16.87 -1.33
C GLY A 137 -8.16 17.67 -2.40
N ALA A 138 -6.88 17.92 -2.24
CA ALA A 138 -6.08 18.65 -3.23
C ALA A 138 -5.88 17.80 -4.48
N ASN A 139 -5.46 16.55 -4.33
CA ASN A 139 -5.25 15.63 -5.45
C ASN A 139 -6.53 15.46 -6.29
N VAL A 140 -7.67 15.16 -5.65
CA VAL A 140 -8.96 15.04 -6.34
C VAL A 140 -9.42 16.37 -6.94
N GLY A 141 -9.28 17.48 -6.21
CA GLY A 141 -9.76 18.78 -6.66
C GLY A 141 -8.98 19.39 -7.84
N PHE A 142 -7.72 19.00 -8.02
CA PHE A 142 -6.87 19.39 -9.16
C PHE A 142 -6.90 18.43 -10.34
N PHE A 143 -7.44 17.23 -10.16
CA PHE A 143 -7.36 16.18 -11.18
C PHE A 143 -7.92 16.64 -12.53
N MET A 144 -7.17 16.40 -13.61
CA MET A 144 -7.47 16.79 -14.99
C MET A 144 -7.78 18.30 -15.20
N ARG A 145 -7.32 19.15 -14.30
CA ARG A 145 -7.40 20.60 -14.52
C ARG A 145 -6.14 21.06 -15.24
N GLY A 146 -6.30 21.43 -16.50
CA GLY A 146 -5.20 21.98 -17.31
C GLY A 146 -4.63 23.26 -16.71
N THR A 147 -3.43 23.62 -17.11
CA THR A 147 -2.67 24.81 -16.68
C THR A 147 -3.42 26.14 -16.90
N LEU A 148 -4.38 26.17 -17.81
CA LEU A 148 -5.22 27.34 -18.12
C LEU A 148 -6.27 27.70 -17.06
N SER A 149 -6.64 26.76 -16.17
CA SER A 149 -7.68 27.00 -15.15
C SER A 149 -7.13 27.66 -13.87
N GLY A 150 -5.85 28.04 -13.86
CA GLY A 150 -5.18 28.54 -12.65
C GLY A 150 -5.03 27.44 -11.58
N LYS A 151 -4.26 27.74 -10.52
CA LYS A 151 -4.01 26.81 -9.40
C LYS A 151 -5.20 26.73 -8.42
N LYS A 152 -6.45 26.64 -8.95
CA LYS A 152 -7.66 26.54 -8.11
C LYS A 152 -8.25 25.16 -8.20
N ILE A 153 -8.62 24.58 -7.07
CA ILE A 153 -9.31 23.29 -7.01
C ILE A 153 -10.75 23.41 -7.47
N CYS A 154 -11.34 22.28 -7.90
CA CYS A 154 -12.75 22.18 -8.25
C CYS A 154 -13.53 21.56 -7.09
N PHE A 155 -14.24 22.36 -6.30
CA PHE A 155 -15.06 21.87 -5.20
C PHE A 155 -16.22 20.99 -5.66
N GLN A 156 -16.79 21.25 -6.85
CA GLN A 156 -17.83 20.40 -7.40
C GLN A 156 -17.33 18.98 -7.67
N GLN A 157 -16.11 18.85 -8.22
CA GLN A 157 -15.44 17.59 -8.47
C GLN A 157 -15.17 16.85 -7.17
N LEU A 158 -14.62 17.55 -6.19
CA LEU A 158 -14.33 17.02 -4.88
C LEU A 158 -15.57 16.46 -4.16
N PHE A 159 -16.67 17.23 -4.18
CA PHE A 159 -17.93 16.77 -3.58
C PHE A 159 -18.64 15.68 -4.39
N ARG A 160 -18.41 15.61 -5.70
CA ARG A 160 -18.89 14.49 -6.52
C ARG A 160 -18.21 13.18 -6.09
N MET A 161 -16.89 13.18 -5.93
CA MET A 161 -16.16 12.03 -5.38
C MET A 161 -16.70 11.61 -4.02
N GLY A 162 -16.87 12.54 -3.10
CA GLY A 162 -17.43 12.24 -1.77
C GLY A 162 -18.84 11.65 -1.82
N ARG A 163 -19.72 12.16 -2.70
CA ARG A 163 -21.07 11.60 -2.89
C ARG A 163 -21.04 10.20 -3.48
N GLN A 164 -20.17 9.96 -4.46
CA GLN A 164 -20.02 8.64 -5.06
C GLN A 164 -19.54 7.60 -4.05
N ILE A 165 -18.60 7.95 -3.19
CA ILE A 165 -18.14 7.09 -2.09
C ILE A 165 -19.29 6.83 -1.10
N SER A 166 -20.07 7.86 -0.77
CA SER A 166 -21.22 7.71 0.13
C SER A 166 -22.33 6.83 -0.47
N SER A 167 -22.59 6.93 -1.80
CA SER A 167 -23.58 6.08 -2.47
C SER A 167 -23.18 4.60 -2.48
N ASN A 168 -21.89 4.31 -2.38
CA ASN A 168 -21.35 2.96 -2.23
C ASN A 168 -21.35 2.48 -0.75
N GLY A 169 -22.07 3.15 0.13
CA GLY A 169 -22.23 2.77 1.54
C GLY A 169 -21.06 3.12 2.46
N ARG A 170 -20.07 3.85 1.97
CA ARG A 170 -18.88 4.25 2.76
C ARG A 170 -19.04 5.66 3.33
N ARG A 171 -18.23 5.96 4.32
CA ARG A 171 -18.25 7.25 5.05
C ARG A 171 -17.00 8.07 4.71
N PRO A 172 -17.05 8.95 3.71
CA PRO A 172 -15.92 9.77 3.30
C PRO A 172 -15.58 10.87 4.32
N LEU A 173 -14.29 11.17 4.43
CA LEU A 173 -13.74 12.34 5.06
C LEU A 173 -12.80 13.04 4.08
N ILE A 174 -13.13 14.25 3.67
CA ILE A 174 -12.27 15.09 2.83
C ILE A 174 -11.25 15.79 3.69
N ILE A 175 -9.98 15.71 3.33
CA ILE A 175 -8.91 16.50 3.94
C ILE A 175 -8.41 17.52 2.94
N LEU A 176 -8.36 18.79 3.34
CA LEU A 176 -8.05 19.90 2.45
C LEU A 176 -7.37 21.03 3.20
N HIS A 177 -6.34 21.63 2.60
CA HIS A 177 -5.64 22.75 3.20
C HIS A 177 -6.48 24.03 3.22
N GLN A 178 -6.38 24.82 4.29
CA GLN A 178 -7.14 26.07 4.53
C GLN A 178 -7.03 27.08 3.38
N HIS A 179 -5.87 27.17 2.71
CA HIS A 179 -5.68 28.17 1.65
C HIS A 179 -6.63 27.96 0.45
N HIS A 180 -7.04 26.71 0.18
CA HIS A 180 -8.02 26.43 -0.88
C HIS A 180 -9.41 26.96 -0.53
N VAL A 181 -9.80 26.85 0.75
CA VAL A 181 -11.07 27.37 1.25
C VAL A 181 -11.04 28.91 1.29
N ASP A 182 -9.92 29.50 1.71
CA ASP A 182 -9.76 30.95 1.74
C ASP A 182 -9.85 31.59 0.35
N SER A 183 -9.27 30.93 -0.66
CA SER A 183 -9.25 31.38 -2.05
C SER A 183 -10.54 31.05 -2.84
N ALA A 184 -11.49 30.38 -2.21
CA ALA A 184 -12.76 30.01 -2.84
C ALA A 184 -13.63 31.26 -3.15
N THR A 185 -14.32 31.25 -4.27
CA THR A 185 -15.30 32.30 -4.64
C THR A 185 -16.52 32.31 -3.70
N THR A 186 -17.38 33.31 -3.81
CA THR A 186 -18.61 33.36 -3.03
C THR A 186 -19.51 32.17 -3.32
N GLU A 187 -19.62 31.76 -4.59
CA GLU A 187 -20.39 30.61 -5.05
C GLU A 187 -19.79 29.30 -4.53
N GLU A 188 -18.46 29.17 -4.56
CA GLU A 188 -17.77 28.01 -4.01
C GLU A 188 -17.91 27.91 -2.49
N LYS A 189 -17.87 29.03 -1.78
CA LYS A 189 -18.15 29.08 -0.33
C LYS A 189 -19.58 28.67 0.00
N ALA A 190 -20.55 29.08 -0.82
CA ALA A 190 -21.93 28.63 -0.68
C ALA A 190 -22.05 27.11 -0.94
N LEU A 191 -21.34 26.58 -1.95
CA LEU A 191 -21.28 25.15 -2.23
C LEU A 191 -20.64 24.38 -1.06
N ILE A 192 -19.52 24.86 -0.50
CA ILE A 192 -18.87 24.25 0.68
C ILE A 192 -19.85 24.21 1.85
N LYS A 193 -20.56 25.30 2.12
CA LYS A 193 -21.54 25.37 3.20
C LYS A 193 -22.73 24.43 3.00
N ALA A 194 -23.19 24.26 1.76
CA ALA A 194 -24.27 23.34 1.42
C ALA A 194 -23.87 21.87 1.39
N ASN A 195 -22.57 21.60 1.35
CA ASN A 195 -22.05 20.22 1.27
C ASN A 195 -22.28 19.48 2.60
N LYS A 196 -22.72 18.20 2.47
CA LYS A 196 -22.96 17.33 3.61
C LYS A 196 -21.82 16.34 3.87
N ILE A 197 -20.81 16.28 2.99
CA ILE A 197 -19.67 15.41 3.17
C ILE A 197 -18.75 16.04 4.24
N PRO A 198 -18.36 15.31 5.29
CA PRO A 198 -17.42 15.82 6.29
C PRO A 198 -16.10 16.26 5.67
N MET A 199 -15.63 17.42 6.11
CA MET A 199 -14.35 17.98 5.70
C MET A 199 -13.51 18.30 6.93
N PHE A 200 -12.25 17.96 6.89
CA PHE A 200 -11.25 18.43 7.83
C PHE A 200 -10.37 19.46 7.12
N ILE A 201 -10.36 20.68 7.65
CA ILE A 201 -9.56 21.77 7.07
C ILE A 201 -8.23 21.86 7.82
N VAL A 202 -7.17 21.59 7.08
CA VAL A 202 -5.78 21.65 7.57
C VAL A 202 -5.39 23.13 7.77
N PRO A 203 -4.95 23.52 8.98
CA PRO A 203 -4.63 24.91 9.27
C PRO A 203 -3.42 25.41 8.48
N LYS A 204 -3.34 26.73 8.29
CA LYS A 204 -2.20 27.38 7.62
C LYS A 204 -0.87 26.97 8.25
N GLY A 205 0.08 26.62 7.40
CA GLY A 205 1.41 26.15 7.79
C GLY A 205 1.49 24.64 8.03
N GLY A 206 0.37 23.90 8.00
CA GLY A 206 0.37 22.44 7.94
C GLY A 206 0.46 21.98 6.49
N ASP A 207 0.95 20.79 6.28
CA ASP A 207 1.00 20.10 4.98
C ASP A 207 -0.12 19.04 4.99
N ASP A 208 -1.10 19.15 4.09
CA ASP A 208 -2.29 18.29 4.07
C ASP A 208 -1.94 16.82 3.79
N ASP A 209 -0.81 16.56 3.15
CA ASP A 209 -0.35 15.20 2.88
C ASP A 209 -0.17 14.37 4.17
N TRP A 210 0.40 14.97 5.21
CA TRP A 210 0.54 14.29 6.49
C TRP A 210 -0.79 14.09 7.22
N PHE A 211 -1.74 14.98 7.02
CA PHE A 211 -3.05 14.88 7.68
C PHE A 211 -3.91 13.76 7.06
N TRP A 212 -3.98 13.67 5.71
CA TRP A 212 -4.76 12.60 5.11
C TRP A 212 -4.11 11.23 5.34
N LEU A 213 -2.77 11.14 5.32
CA LEU A 213 -2.09 9.89 5.62
C LEU A 213 -2.31 9.47 7.07
N TYR A 214 -2.17 10.41 8.03
CA TYR A 214 -2.43 10.11 9.43
C TYR A 214 -3.88 9.69 9.68
N ALA A 215 -4.85 10.36 9.07
CA ALA A 215 -6.27 10.00 9.17
C ALA A 215 -6.50 8.58 8.62
N ALA A 216 -5.94 8.25 7.46
CA ALA A 216 -6.08 6.93 6.86
C ALA A 216 -5.46 5.82 7.72
N LEU A 217 -4.25 6.02 8.25
CA LEU A 217 -3.58 5.07 9.14
C LEU A 217 -4.23 4.95 10.51
N SER A 218 -4.90 6.01 11.01
CA SER A 218 -5.56 5.99 12.32
C SER A 218 -6.69 4.95 12.42
N ASN A 219 -7.34 4.66 11.30
CA ASN A 219 -8.38 3.65 11.20
C ASN A 219 -7.91 2.51 10.27
N SER A 220 -7.64 1.34 10.84
CA SER A 220 -7.05 0.19 10.11
C SER A 220 -7.90 -0.35 8.96
N LYS A 221 -9.18 0.02 8.89
CA LYS A 221 -10.09 -0.35 7.79
C LYS A 221 -10.36 0.81 6.82
N SER A 222 -9.66 1.93 6.99
CA SER A 222 -9.89 3.11 6.18
C SER A 222 -9.18 3.00 4.84
N LEU A 223 -9.91 3.26 3.76
CA LEU A 223 -9.31 3.47 2.43
C LEU A 223 -8.84 4.91 2.29
N LEU A 224 -7.85 5.11 1.42
CA LEU A 224 -7.35 6.43 1.04
C LEU A 224 -7.51 6.63 -0.47
N VAL A 225 -8.25 7.64 -0.87
CA VAL A 225 -8.47 8.01 -2.28
C VAL A 225 -7.45 9.07 -2.67
N THR A 226 -6.45 8.69 -3.44
CA THR A 226 -5.42 9.58 -3.97
C THR A 226 -4.68 8.93 -5.14
N ASN A 227 -4.21 9.75 -6.09
CA ASN A 227 -3.27 9.35 -7.13
C ASN A 227 -1.81 9.73 -6.77
N ASP A 228 -1.57 10.26 -5.57
CA ASP A 228 -0.22 10.55 -5.11
C ASP A 228 0.58 9.27 -4.90
N GLU A 229 1.83 9.25 -5.39
CA GLU A 229 2.74 8.11 -5.26
C GLU A 229 3.39 7.99 -3.89
N MET A 230 3.19 8.96 -3.00
CA MET A 230 3.71 8.97 -1.63
C MET A 230 5.23 8.79 -1.51
N ARG A 231 5.99 9.20 -2.54
CA ARG A 231 7.46 9.00 -2.57
C ARG A 231 8.16 9.64 -1.38
N ASN A 232 7.74 10.86 -1.02
CA ASN A 232 8.29 11.55 0.15
C ASN A 232 7.92 10.83 1.45
N HIS A 233 6.66 10.40 1.58
CA HIS A 233 6.18 9.64 2.74
C HIS A 233 6.95 8.33 2.90
N PHE A 234 7.16 7.62 1.79
CA PHE A 234 7.92 6.38 1.76
C PHE A 234 9.36 6.58 2.28
N HIS A 235 10.01 7.66 1.86
CA HIS A 235 11.34 8.03 2.34
C HIS A 235 11.34 8.30 3.86
N TYR A 236 10.39 9.08 4.36
CA TYR A 236 10.30 9.42 5.78
C TYR A 236 9.86 8.27 6.67
N MET A 237 9.10 7.32 6.15
CA MET A 237 8.73 6.07 6.85
C MET A 237 9.88 5.06 6.87
N ASN A 238 11.04 5.42 6.35
CA ASN A 238 12.25 4.62 6.32
C ASN A 238 12.05 3.25 5.67
N PHE A 239 11.41 3.24 4.48
CA PHE A 239 11.14 2.05 3.68
C PHE A 239 10.50 0.89 4.48
N ASP A 240 9.58 1.20 5.37
CA ASP A 240 8.87 0.20 6.18
C ASP A 240 7.98 -0.67 5.27
N SER A 241 8.21 -1.98 5.26
CA SER A 241 7.45 -2.93 4.44
C SER A 241 5.95 -2.88 4.75
N ASN A 242 5.58 -2.73 6.03
CA ASN A 242 4.18 -2.60 6.42
C ASN A 242 3.49 -1.39 5.78
N PHE A 243 4.24 -0.31 5.49
CA PHE A 243 3.69 0.84 4.78
C PHE A 243 3.42 0.52 3.31
N ILE A 244 4.30 -0.26 2.66
CA ILE A 244 4.08 -0.71 1.27
C ILE A 244 2.84 -1.59 1.21
N ASP A 245 2.74 -2.57 2.09
CA ASP A 245 1.63 -3.51 2.17
C ASP A 245 0.31 -2.78 2.44
N TRP A 246 0.32 -1.82 3.37
CA TRP A 246 -0.82 -0.95 3.62
C TRP A 246 -1.19 -0.12 2.39
N LYS A 247 -0.22 0.51 1.72
CA LYS A 247 -0.46 1.29 0.49
C LYS A 247 -1.11 0.43 -0.58
N THR A 248 -0.59 -0.78 -0.80
CA THR A 248 -1.09 -1.72 -1.82
C THR A 248 -2.54 -2.13 -1.57
N THR A 249 -2.92 -2.31 -0.30
CA THR A 249 -4.23 -2.85 0.08
C THR A 249 -5.26 -1.78 0.47
N HIS A 250 -4.86 -0.51 0.64
CA HIS A 250 -5.76 0.54 1.16
C HIS A 250 -5.86 1.79 0.28
N VAL A 251 -5.00 1.95 -0.73
CA VAL A 251 -5.05 3.13 -1.60
C VAL A 251 -5.94 2.86 -2.81
N VAL A 252 -6.99 3.66 -2.93
CA VAL A 252 -7.89 3.69 -4.08
C VAL A 252 -7.34 4.68 -5.09
N ARG A 253 -6.98 4.17 -6.26
CA ARG A 253 -6.65 4.99 -7.43
C ARG A 253 -7.92 5.37 -8.16
N TYR A 254 -7.89 6.44 -8.92
CA TYR A 254 -9.06 6.89 -9.65
C TYR A 254 -8.70 7.55 -10.98
N ASN A 255 -9.65 7.49 -11.89
CA ASN A 255 -9.64 8.25 -13.12
C ASN A 255 -10.99 8.97 -13.30
N MET A 256 -11.11 9.82 -14.30
CA MET A 256 -12.33 10.57 -14.58
C MET A 256 -12.58 10.57 -16.09
N ASP A 257 -13.78 10.22 -16.50
CA ASP A 257 -14.20 10.23 -17.91
C ASP A 257 -14.51 11.65 -18.43
N SER A 258 -14.85 11.76 -19.72
CA SER A 258 -15.25 13.01 -20.37
C SER A 258 -16.51 13.65 -19.73
N ASP A 259 -17.39 12.84 -19.17
CA ASP A 259 -18.62 13.26 -18.50
C ASP A 259 -18.38 13.61 -17.01
N LYS A 260 -17.12 13.59 -16.61
CA LYS A 260 -16.65 13.87 -15.24
C LYS A 260 -17.15 12.88 -14.19
N ASN A 261 -17.45 11.64 -14.58
CA ASN A 261 -17.68 10.56 -13.62
C ASN A 261 -16.34 9.93 -13.21
N PHE A 262 -16.22 9.59 -11.93
CA PHE A 262 -15.04 8.92 -11.44
C PHE A 262 -15.14 7.40 -11.62
N THR A 263 -14.07 6.82 -12.14
CA THR A 263 -13.81 5.39 -12.05
C THR A 263 -12.80 5.20 -10.94
N MET A 264 -13.11 4.35 -9.98
CA MET A 264 -12.23 4.05 -8.85
C MET A 264 -11.67 2.63 -9.02
N ASP A 265 -10.35 2.54 -8.95
CA ASP A 265 -9.63 1.27 -8.92
C ASP A 265 -9.46 0.87 -7.45
N MET A 266 -10.32 -0.06 -7.02
CA MET A 266 -10.34 -0.51 -5.63
C MET A 266 -9.17 -1.46 -5.40
N PRO A 267 -8.38 -1.24 -4.33
CA PRO A 267 -7.28 -2.13 -4.02
C PRO A 267 -7.81 -3.52 -3.63
N ASP A 268 -7.03 -4.55 -3.96
CA ASP A 268 -7.28 -5.88 -3.44
C ASP A 268 -6.93 -5.90 -1.94
N PRO A 269 -7.85 -6.26 -1.05
CA PRO A 269 -7.56 -6.32 0.38
C PRO A 269 -6.60 -7.45 0.76
N VAL A 270 -6.33 -8.36 -0.16
CA VAL A 270 -5.41 -9.49 0.03
C VAL A 270 -4.09 -9.19 -0.65
N LEU A 271 -3.01 -9.29 0.12
CA LEU A 271 -1.67 -9.23 -0.45
C LEU A 271 -1.43 -10.48 -1.32
N LYS A 272 -0.98 -10.25 -2.55
CA LYS A 272 -0.62 -11.33 -3.48
C LYS A 272 0.84 -11.78 -3.32
N ASP A 273 1.38 -11.58 -2.14
CA ASP A 273 2.70 -12.07 -1.76
C ASP A 273 2.66 -13.57 -1.50
N MET A 274 3.81 -14.21 -1.58
CA MET A 274 3.93 -15.59 -1.13
C MET A 274 3.72 -15.68 0.38
N VAL A 275 2.99 -16.70 0.82
CA VAL A 275 2.70 -16.96 2.24
C VAL A 275 3.27 -18.31 2.65
N LEU A 276 4.13 -18.30 3.66
CA LEU A 276 4.74 -19.49 4.23
C LEU A 276 3.97 -19.99 5.46
N ASP A 277 3.46 -21.21 5.41
CA ASP A 277 3.03 -21.96 6.59
C ASP A 277 4.11 -22.97 6.99
N ARG A 278 4.88 -22.63 8.03
CA ARG A 278 5.97 -23.50 8.51
C ARG A 278 5.46 -24.78 9.14
N SER A 279 4.26 -24.77 9.75
CA SER A 279 3.68 -25.95 10.41
C SER A 279 3.22 -26.99 9.40
N ALA A 280 2.61 -26.57 8.34
CA ALA A 280 2.17 -27.41 7.23
C ALA A 280 3.27 -27.66 6.18
N ARG A 281 4.42 -26.97 6.29
CA ARG A 281 5.48 -26.96 5.26
C ARG A 281 4.94 -26.60 3.87
N THR A 282 4.08 -25.59 3.80
CA THR A 282 3.44 -25.15 2.56
C THR A 282 3.77 -23.71 2.24
N VAL A 283 3.87 -23.40 0.96
CA VAL A 283 3.92 -22.03 0.42
C VAL A 283 2.71 -21.82 -0.46
N LYS A 284 1.94 -20.77 -0.18
CA LYS A 284 0.88 -20.27 -1.05
C LYS A 284 1.43 -19.11 -1.90
N TYR A 285 1.04 -19.05 -3.17
CA TYR A 285 1.44 -17.98 -4.09
C TYR A 285 0.33 -17.68 -5.10
N TYR A 286 0.39 -16.52 -5.75
CA TYR A 286 -0.61 -16.06 -6.71
C TYR A 286 0.02 -15.86 -8.09
N ASP A 287 -0.53 -16.51 -9.14
CA ASP A 287 -0.12 -16.38 -10.53
C ASP A 287 -1.29 -16.08 -11.51
N GLY A 288 -2.40 -15.60 -10.97
CA GLY A 288 -3.72 -15.48 -11.57
C GLY A 288 -4.76 -16.22 -10.74
N ASN A 289 -4.34 -17.26 -10.05
CA ASN A 289 -5.08 -18.01 -9.04
C ASN A 289 -4.20 -18.23 -7.81
N TRP A 290 -4.82 -18.57 -6.69
CA TRP A 290 -4.07 -19.00 -5.52
C TRP A 290 -3.69 -20.47 -5.65
N ASN A 291 -2.42 -20.73 -5.56
CA ASN A 291 -1.81 -22.06 -5.61
C ASN A 291 -1.02 -22.35 -4.35
N GLN A 292 -0.73 -23.60 -4.07
CA GLN A 292 0.19 -23.99 -2.99
C GLN A 292 1.10 -25.12 -3.42
N PHE A 293 2.24 -25.23 -2.76
CA PHE A 293 3.09 -26.40 -2.80
C PHE A 293 3.59 -26.78 -1.40
N ILE A 294 3.92 -28.07 -1.22
CA ILE A 294 4.53 -28.62 -0.02
C ILE A 294 6.04 -28.74 -0.28
N PHE A 295 6.90 -28.38 0.68
CA PHE A 295 8.36 -28.41 0.53
C PHE A 295 9.07 -29.17 1.65
#